data_beca7de8d41d53a3bbe16f3234ed5878
#
_entry.id   beca7de8d41d53a3bbe16f3234ed5878
#
_cell.length_a   1.000
_cell.length_b   1.000
_cell.length_c   1.000
_cell.angle_alpha   90.00
_cell.angle_beta   90.00
_cell.angle_gamma   90.00
#
_symmetry.space_group_name_H-M   'P 1'
#
loop_
_entity.id
_entity.type
_entity.pdbx_description
1 polymer ?
#
loop_
_entity_poly.entity_id
_entity_poly.type
_entity_poly.pdbx_seq_one_letter_code
_entity_poly.pdbx_strand_id
1 'polypeptide(L)'
;MTIRQHLTLSGILKSVESRIGERCIRKTIDGQNWFIVDENHLVHLKCVQSDNINCLVVRHAKSAEEIHMAEDGGHFYPEDYHTVDEMIRAMLDEVWNAISA
;
A
#
# COMPACT_ATOMS: atom_id res chain seq x y z
N MET A 1 -22.69 -4.55 -2.07
CA MET A 1 -22.50 -3.13 -2.42
C MET A 1 -21.04 -2.89 -2.73
N THR A 2 -20.76 -2.35 -3.90
CA THR A 2 -19.38 -2.12 -4.30
C THR A 2 -18.89 -0.76 -3.81
N ILE A 3 -17.60 -0.64 -3.56
CA ILE A 3 -16.96 0.60 -3.15
C ILE A 3 -16.91 1.55 -4.35
N ARG A 4 -17.24 2.82 -4.14
CA ARG A 4 -17.13 3.85 -5.18
C ARG A 4 -15.64 4.11 -5.44
N GLN A 5 -15.21 3.78 -6.64
CA GLN A 5 -13.79 3.68 -6.95
C GLN A 5 -12.98 4.97 -6.81
N HIS A 6 -13.35 6.02 -7.51
CA HIS A 6 -12.44 7.17 -7.63
C HIS A 6 -12.28 8.00 -6.35
N LEU A 7 -13.33 8.12 -5.53
CA LEU A 7 -13.24 8.81 -4.25
C LEU A 7 -12.61 7.94 -3.19
N THR A 8 -12.85 6.64 -3.30
CA THR A 8 -12.52 5.69 -2.25
C THR A 8 -11.07 5.24 -2.30
N LEU A 9 -10.48 5.11 -3.49
CA LEU A 9 -9.09 4.68 -3.61
C LEU A 9 -8.13 5.63 -2.92
N SER A 10 -8.28 6.95 -3.14
CA SER A 10 -7.45 7.93 -2.47
C SER A 10 -7.64 7.90 -0.96
N GLY A 11 -8.88 7.77 -0.52
CA GLY A 11 -9.20 7.68 0.91
C GLY A 11 -8.65 6.43 1.56
N ILE A 12 -8.77 5.30 0.89
CA ILE A 12 -8.24 4.02 1.37
C ILE A 12 -6.71 4.11 1.48
N LEU A 13 -6.06 4.62 0.45
CA LEU A 13 -4.61 4.77 0.44
C LEU A 13 -4.14 5.61 1.63
N LYS A 14 -4.77 6.75 1.86
CA LYS A 14 -4.44 7.62 2.98
C LYS A 14 -4.69 6.95 4.32
N SER A 15 -5.76 6.18 4.43
CA SER A 15 -6.07 5.46 5.68
C SER A 15 -5.03 4.39 5.97
N VAL A 16 -4.61 3.65 4.95
CA VAL A 16 -3.58 2.62 5.12
C VAL A 16 -2.24 3.28 5.48
N GLU A 17 -1.87 4.35 4.78
CA GLU A 17 -0.64 5.09 5.10
C GLU A 17 -0.65 5.61 6.53
N SER A 18 -1.78 6.13 6.98
CA SER A 18 -1.91 6.64 8.35
C SER A 18 -1.69 5.54 9.38
N ARG A 19 -2.24 4.37 9.14
CA ARG A 19 -2.08 3.24 10.06
C ARG A 19 -0.66 2.69 10.07
N ILE A 20 -0.02 2.61 8.92
CA ILE A 20 1.38 2.21 8.85
C ILE A 20 2.24 3.25 9.58
N GLY A 21 1.95 4.53 9.37
CA GLY A 21 2.70 5.64 9.96
C GLY A 21 2.62 5.71 11.48
N GLU A 22 1.61 5.08 12.09
CA GLU A 22 1.52 5.00 13.55
C GLU A 22 2.61 4.12 14.15
N ARG A 23 3.18 3.20 13.34
CA ARG A 23 4.14 2.20 13.81
C ARG A 23 5.48 2.27 13.10
N CYS A 24 5.53 2.92 11.95
CA CYS A 24 6.72 2.89 11.10
C CYS A 24 7.11 4.31 10.69
N ILE A 25 8.40 4.51 10.47
CA ILE A 25 8.92 5.81 10.03
C ILE A 25 8.62 5.99 8.56
N ARG A 26 8.07 7.15 8.21
CA ARG A 26 7.83 7.53 6.82
C ARG A 26 9.02 8.31 6.28
N LYS A 27 9.44 7.96 5.07
CA LYS A 27 10.52 8.65 4.39
C LYS A 27 10.07 8.95 2.96
N THR A 28 10.25 10.19 2.53
CA THR A 28 9.92 10.59 1.16
C THR A 28 11.16 10.43 0.29
N ILE A 29 11.07 9.58 -0.72
CA ILE A 29 12.16 9.32 -1.65
C ILE A 29 11.61 9.49 -3.07
N ASP A 30 12.23 10.34 -3.87
CA ASP A 30 11.81 10.63 -5.24
C ASP A 30 10.32 11.01 -5.34
N GLY A 31 9.84 11.78 -4.35
CA GLY A 31 8.45 12.23 -4.33
C GLY A 31 7.44 11.19 -3.87
N GLN A 32 7.88 10.02 -3.48
CA GLN A 32 7.02 8.94 -3.02
C GLN A 32 7.21 8.67 -1.54
N ASN A 33 6.11 8.33 -0.86
CA ASN A 33 6.16 8.00 0.56
C ASN A 33 6.51 6.53 0.74
N TRP A 34 7.63 6.28 1.38
CA TRP A 34 8.07 4.93 1.75
C TRP A 34 8.05 4.80 3.25
N PHE A 35 7.59 3.65 3.74
CA PHE A 35 7.54 3.35 5.17
C PHE A 35 8.58 2.29 5.49
N ILE A 36 9.40 2.57 6.49
CA ILE A 36 10.40 1.61 6.96
C ILE A 36 9.68 0.67 7.93
N VAL A 37 9.35 -0.54 7.45
CA VAL A 37 8.53 -1.48 8.22
C VAL A 37 9.37 -2.49 9.01
N ASP A 38 10.65 -2.60 8.67
CA ASP A 38 11.63 -3.41 9.37
C ASP A 38 12.98 -2.71 9.16
N GLU A 39 14.07 -3.23 9.71
CA GLU A 39 15.37 -2.56 9.67
C GLU A 39 15.72 -1.98 8.31
N ASN A 40 15.48 -2.74 7.26
CA ASN A 40 15.81 -2.32 5.89
C ASN A 40 14.64 -2.37 4.94
N HIS A 41 13.57 -3.06 5.30
CA HIS A 41 12.43 -3.29 4.41
C HIS A 41 11.55 -2.05 4.31
N LEU A 42 11.28 -1.60 3.10
CA LEU A 42 10.43 -0.45 2.85
C LEU A 42 9.19 -0.86 2.08
N VAL A 43 8.08 -0.16 2.36
CA VAL A 43 6.80 -0.38 1.71
C VAL A 43 6.28 0.94 1.16
N HIS A 44 5.76 0.91 -0.06
CA HIS A 44 5.12 2.04 -0.70
C HIS A 44 3.76 1.61 -1.24
N LEU A 45 2.77 2.48 -1.12
CA LEU A 45 1.44 2.24 -1.64
C LEU A 45 1.25 3.02 -2.94
N LYS A 46 0.95 2.30 -4.00
CA LYS A 46 0.78 2.88 -5.33
C LYS A 46 -0.69 2.78 -5.74
N CYS A 47 -1.22 3.87 -6.26
CA CYS A 47 -2.56 3.87 -6.83
C CYS A 47 -2.45 3.74 -8.35
N VAL A 48 -3.11 2.74 -8.90
CA VAL A 48 -3.16 2.53 -10.34
C VAL A 48 -4.57 2.83 -10.82
N GLN A 49 -4.69 3.84 -11.65
CA GLN A 49 -5.97 4.23 -12.26
C GLN A 49 -5.80 4.33 -13.76
N SER A 50 -6.48 3.46 -14.47
CA SER A 50 -6.49 3.45 -15.92
C SER A 50 -7.90 3.09 -16.39
N ASP A 51 -8.13 3.08 -17.70
CA ASP A 51 -9.46 2.81 -18.26
C ASP A 51 -10.04 1.47 -17.79
N ASN A 52 -9.20 0.48 -17.59
CA ASN A 52 -9.65 -0.86 -17.27
C ASN A 52 -9.22 -1.36 -15.89
N ILE A 53 -8.30 -0.67 -15.23
CA ILE A 53 -7.72 -1.14 -13.98
C ILE A 53 -7.73 -0.01 -12.96
N ASN A 54 -8.38 -0.26 -11.82
CA ASN A 54 -8.36 0.65 -10.68
C ASN A 54 -8.04 -0.18 -9.45
N CYS A 55 -6.84 0.00 -8.90
CA CYS A 55 -6.44 -0.77 -7.73
C CYS A 55 -5.36 -0.03 -6.94
N LEU A 56 -5.11 -0.54 -5.73
CA LEU A 56 -3.98 -0.14 -4.91
C LEU A 56 -2.98 -1.29 -4.90
N VAL A 57 -1.71 -0.96 -4.96
CA VAL A 57 -0.63 -1.95 -4.96
C VAL A 57 0.30 -1.67 -3.78
N VAL A 58 0.63 -2.72 -3.04
CA VAL A 58 1.64 -2.65 -2.00
C VAL A 58 2.97 -3.05 -2.62
N ARG A 59 3.91 -2.11 -2.66
CA ARG A 59 5.24 -2.35 -3.24
C ARG A 59 6.26 -2.52 -2.15
N HIS A 60 7.22 -3.40 -2.38
CA HIS A 60 8.25 -3.75 -1.42
C HIS A 60 9.64 -3.48 -1.96
N ALA A 61 10.49 -2.88 -1.15
CA ALA A 61 11.92 -2.74 -1.44
C ALA A 61 12.70 -3.31 -0.29
N LYS A 62 13.83 -3.96 -0.58
CA LYS A 62 14.66 -4.59 0.45
C LYS A 62 15.46 -3.59 1.25
N SER A 63 15.74 -2.43 0.66
CA SER A 63 16.49 -1.35 1.32
C SER A 63 16.23 -0.04 0.56
N ALA A 64 16.61 1.08 1.18
CA ALA A 64 16.47 2.39 0.56
C ALA A 64 17.28 2.50 -0.74
N GLU A 65 18.41 1.84 -0.82
CA GLU A 65 19.26 1.84 -2.01
C GLU A 65 18.66 1.05 -3.16
N GLU A 66 17.73 0.14 -2.85
CA GLU A 66 17.14 -0.76 -3.83
C GLU A 66 15.70 -0.41 -4.20
N ILE A 67 15.24 0.80 -3.89
CA ILE A 67 13.85 1.18 -4.21
C ILE A 67 13.57 1.17 -5.70
N HIS A 68 14.58 1.40 -6.54
CA HIS A 68 14.42 1.31 -7.99
C HIS A 68 14.17 -0.13 -8.46
N MET A 69 14.45 -1.11 -7.60
CA MET A 69 14.19 -2.51 -7.87
C MET A 69 12.97 -3.02 -7.08
N ALA A 70 12.16 -2.11 -6.57
CA ALA A 70 10.98 -2.47 -5.79
C ALA A 70 10.03 -3.37 -6.59
N GLU A 71 9.49 -4.37 -5.92
CA GLU A 71 8.58 -5.33 -6.52
C GLU A 71 7.16 -5.06 -6.06
N ASP A 72 6.21 -5.26 -6.97
CA ASP A 72 4.80 -5.19 -6.63
C ASP A 72 4.44 -6.45 -5.85
N GLY A 73 3.89 -6.25 -4.65
CA GLY A 73 3.38 -7.34 -3.84
C GLY A 73 1.91 -7.59 -4.17
N GLY A 74 1.02 -7.34 -3.21
CA GLY A 74 -0.40 -7.54 -3.45
C GLY A 74 -1.02 -6.44 -4.30
N HIS A 75 -1.97 -6.83 -5.14
CA HIS A 75 -2.84 -5.93 -5.88
C HIS A 75 -4.22 -6.00 -5.24
N PHE A 76 -4.79 -4.86 -4.89
CA PHE A 76 -6.03 -4.79 -4.13
C PHE A 76 -7.07 -4.02 -4.94
N TYR A 77 -8.12 -4.72 -5.34
CA TYR A 77 -9.19 -4.17 -6.18
C TYR A 77 -10.42 -3.90 -5.32
N PRO A 78 -11.00 -2.69 -5.39
CA PRO A 78 -12.18 -2.38 -4.57
C PRO A 78 -13.34 -3.33 -4.78
N GLU A 79 -13.53 -3.83 -6.00
CA GLU A 79 -14.63 -4.74 -6.32
C GLU A 79 -14.53 -6.11 -5.63
N ASP A 80 -13.37 -6.44 -5.08
CA ASP A 80 -13.16 -7.70 -4.38
C ASP A 80 -13.61 -7.64 -2.92
N TYR A 81 -13.99 -6.46 -2.43
CA TYR A 81 -14.32 -6.25 -1.02
C TYR A 81 -15.70 -5.66 -0.84
N HIS A 82 -16.38 -6.08 0.23
CA HIS A 82 -17.70 -5.55 0.58
C HIS A 82 -17.61 -4.22 1.29
N THR A 83 -16.56 -4.01 2.09
CA THR A 83 -16.39 -2.78 2.84
C THR A 83 -14.97 -2.25 2.70
N VAL A 84 -14.84 -0.93 2.95
CA VAL A 84 -13.54 -0.27 2.97
C VAL A 84 -12.64 -0.90 4.04
N ASP A 85 -13.20 -1.22 5.21
CA ASP A 85 -12.43 -1.83 6.28
C ASP A 85 -11.83 -3.17 5.90
N GLU A 86 -12.55 -3.98 5.17
CA GLU A 86 -12.03 -5.26 4.69
C GLU A 86 -10.82 -5.07 3.78
N MET A 87 -10.89 -4.09 2.88
CA MET A 87 -9.80 -3.79 1.98
C MET A 87 -8.59 -3.25 2.73
N ILE A 88 -8.82 -2.34 3.68
CA ILE A 88 -7.74 -1.78 4.51
C ILE A 88 -7.03 -2.89 5.28
N ARG A 89 -7.80 -3.81 5.88
CA ARG A 89 -7.21 -4.94 6.63
C ARG A 89 -6.37 -5.83 5.73
N ALA A 90 -6.87 -6.13 4.53
CA ALA A 90 -6.14 -6.96 3.58
C ALA A 90 -4.80 -6.32 3.20
N MET A 91 -4.80 -5.02 2.97
CA MET A 91 -3.58 -4.30 2.63
C MET A 91 -2.60 -4.26 3.81
N LEU A 92 -3.11 -4.02 5.01
CA LEU A 92 -2.27 -4.03 6.22
C LEU A 92 -1.69 -5.42 6.47
N ASP A 93 -2.46 -6.48 6.24
CA ASP A 93 -1.97 -7.84 6.38
C ASP A 93 -0.81 -8.10 5.42
N GLU A 94 -0.89 -7.59 4.19
CA GLU A 94 0.21 -7.70 3.23
C GLU A 94 1.48 -7.02 3.78
N VAL A 95 1.33 -5.83 4.34
CA VAL A 95 2.46 -5.10 4.92
C VAL A 95 3.08 -5.85 6.09
N TRP A 96 2.24 -6.29 7.05
CA TRP A 96 2.74 -6.94 8.27
C TRP A 96 3.27 -8.34 8.02
N ASN A 97 2.71 -9.06 7.05
CA ASN A 97 3.22 -10.38 6.69
C ASN A 97 4.61 -10.32 6.07
N ALA A 98 4.91 -9.24 5.35
CA ALA A 98 6.24 -9.04 4.78
C ALA A 98 7.31 -8.90 5.87
N ILE A 99 6.94 -8.36 7.03
CA ILE A 99 7.84 -8.23 8.17
C ILE A 99 8.07 -9.59 8.83
N SER A 100 7.04 -10.42 8.88
CA SER A 100 7.08 -11.71 9.56
C SER A 100 7.80 -12.79 8.76
N ALA A 101 7.98 -12.56 7.47
CA ALA A 101 8.57 -13.56 6.57
C ALA A 101 10.09 -13.73 6.74
#